data_48fc793d2356eb762613f35bf416ffe9
#
_entry.id   48fc793d2356eb762613f35bf416ffe9
#
_cell.length_a   1.000
_cell.length_b   1.000
_cell.length_c   1.000
_cell.angle_alpha   90.00
_cell.angle_beta   90.00
_cell.angle_gamma   90.00
#
_symmetry.space_group_name_H-M   'P 1'
#
loop_
_entity.id
_entity.type
_entity.pdbx_description
1 polymer ?
#
loop_
_entity_poly.entity_id
_entity_poly.type
_entity_poly.pdbx_seq_one_letter_code
_entity_poly.pdbx_strand_id
1 'polypeptide(L)'
;FVVGDGNHQYIIEDGGIIGTDGQSPLLYAVASLAGAWAVPAGTVVELVTPPPSGFALSVVNPEPGIPAVSGESATQYRSRVLRAGLAASQGMARYLRTLLTNVAGVQDRLVHVKSQPGGGWMVIVGGGDPYQVAYAIYQALFDISTLVGSTIHITDISHADPAVVTTDLNHGFATGQDVDIEAVTPTVYNGAHAVADVPSEKTFVLGTHYPANQLTALSWAAGIVTADTLLNHGVTVGSTFTLAGSLPDGWNGSFVATAGTATNVLKFALTASPAAATQFGQLQAGIANFNALLLAPYAAGGTVGPNARNITVSITDYPDSYPITFVSPPQQTLIGTTVTWRSSSPNFVSAAAVAQLAGPALATYVNAILVGDPINIMQMEDAFLDAIAPVLPPNYVMSLDFAISINGVGTAPVTGTKIVNGDPQSYFFATEADFTFVEAL
;
A
#
# COMPACT_ATOMS: atom_id res chain seq x y z
N PHE A 1 19.54 -18.80 -20.95
CA PHE A 1 20.77 -18.06 -21.27
C PHE A 1 21.54 -17.75 -20.00
N VAL A 2 22.87 -17.72 -20.10
CA VAL A 2 23.77 -17.28 -19.02
C VAL A 2 24.36 -15.94 -19.44
N VAL A 3 24.29 -14.96 -18.55
CA VAL A 3 24.80 -13.60 -18.70
C VAL A 3 25.82 -13.30 -17.61
N GLY A 4 26.63 -12.27 -17.74
CA GLY A 4 27.69 -11.99 -16.78
C GLY A 4 28.02 -10.49 -16.64
N ASP A 5 28.75 -10.18 -15.56
CA ASP A 5 29.31 -8.85 -15.27
C ASP A 5 30.87 -8.85 -15.37
N GLY A 6 31.43 -9.91 -15.95
CA GLY A 6 32.88 -10.16 -16.02
C GLY A 6 33.46 -10.87 -14.83
N ASN A 7 32.80 -10.88 -13.66
CA ASN A 7 33.25 -11.57 -12.44
C ASN A 7 32.28 -12.68 -12.03
N HIS A 8 31.00 -12.46 -12.25
CA HIS A 8 29.94 -13.38 -11.83
C HIS A 8 29.02 -13.69 -13.00
N GLN A 9 28.38 -14.84 -12.94
CA GLN A 9 27.44 -15.32 -13.96
C GLN A 9 26.03 -15.42 -13.36
N TYR A 10 25.04 -15.11 -14.20
CA TYR A 10 23.62 -15.13 -13.87
C TYR A 10 22.87 -15.96 -14.89
N ILE A 11 21.96 -16.79 -14.42
CA ILE A 11 21.11 -17.65 -15.25
C ILE A 11 19.78 -16.95 -15.41
N ILE A 12 19.38 -16.70 -16.65
CA ILE A 12 18.04 -16.19 -16.97
C ILE A 12 17.08 -17.38 -16.88
N GLU A 13 16.16 -17.32 -15.94
CA GLU A 13 15.17 -18.38 -15.69
C GLU A 13 13.87 -18.17 -16.46
N ASP A 14 13.56 -16.92 -16.83
CA ASP A 14 12.37 -16.59 -17.58
C ASP A 14 12.55 -16.74 -19.08
N GLY A 15 11.46 -17.07 -19.79
CA GLY A 15 11.35 -16.97 -21.23
C GLY A 15 10.86 -15.59 -21.66
N GLY A 16 11.43 -15.01 -22.72
CA GLY A 16 11.00 -13.73 -23.26
C GLY A 16 11.01 -13.74 -24.79
N ILE A 17 10.17 -12.91 -25.39
CA ILE A 17 10.13 -12.66 -26.83
C ILE A 17 10.62 -11.23 -27.06
N ILE A 18 11.56 -11.06 -27.99
CA ILE A 18 11.99 -9.72 -28.40
C ILE A 18 10.87 -9.09 -29.22
N GLY A 19 10.39 -7.95 -28.75
CA GLY A 19 9.33 -7.19 -29.39
C GLY A 19 9.78 -6.52 -30.69
N THR A 20 8.86 -5.83 -31.34
CA THR A 20 9.12 -5.06 -32.58
C THR A 20 10.01 -3.83 -32.33
N ASP A 21 10.18 -3.43 -31.09
CA ASP A 21 11.09 -2.41 -30.60
C ASP A 21 12.54 -2.91 -30.45
N GLY A 22 12.76 -4.20 -30.66
CA GLY A 22 14.06 -4.85 -30.52
C GLY A 22 14.46 -5.17 -29.08
N GLN A 23 13.54 -5.06 -28.11
CA GLN A 23 13.80 -5.36 -26.71
C GLN A 23 12.92 -6.51 -26.21
N SER A 24 13.42 -7.26 -25.24
CA SER A 24 12.60 -8.19 -24.45
C SER A 24 11.97 -7.46 -23.26
N PRO A 25 10.86 -7.95 -22.68
CA PRO A 25 10.49 -7.55 -21.34
C PRO A 25 11.63 -7.84 -20.35
N LEU A 26 11.57 -7.26 -19.15
CA LEU A 26 12.51 -7.60 -18.08
C LEU A 26 12.40 -9.10 -17.77
N LEU A 27 13.54 -9.78 -17.77
CA LEU A 27 13.65 -11.20 -17.49
C LEU A 27 14.33 -11.41 -16.15
N TYR A 28 13.80 -12.34 -15.37
CA TYR A 28 14.38 -12.70 -14.09
C TYR A 28 15.66 -13.51 -14.25
N ALA A 29 16.73 -13.10 -13.56
CA ALA A 29 18.00 -13.77 -13.58
C ALA A 29 18.54 -14.04 -12.18
N VAL A 30 19.08 -15.21 -11.95
CA VAL A 30 19.63 -15.66 -10.66
C VAL A 30 21.12 -15.90 -10.79
N ALA A 31 21.87 -15.51 -9.77
CA ALA A 31 23.32 -15.80 -9.74
C ALA A 31 23.59 -17.31 -9.76
N SER A 32 24.53 -17.74 -10.61
CA SER A 32 24.93 -19.15 -10.72
C SER A 32 25.65 -19.68 -9.48
N LEU A 33 26.21 -18.79 -8.68
CA LEU A 33 26.88 -19.09 -7.42
C LEU A 33 26.23 -18.33 -6.26
N ALA A 34 26.12 -19.01 -5.12
CA ALA A 34 25.65 -18.36 -3.91
C ALA A 34 26.73 -17.41 -3.36
N GLY A 35 26.33 -16.19 -3.00
CA GLY A 35 27.24 -15.19 -2.42
C GLY A 35 26.56 -13.83 -2.30
N ALA A 36 27.22 -12.92 -1.58
CA ALA A 36 26.76 -11.55 -1.40
C ALA A 36 27.73 -10.60 -2.11
N TRP A 37 27.31 -10.01 -3.22
CA TRP A 37 28.06 -8.98 -3.96
C TRP A 37 27.10 -7.97 -4.55
N ALA A 38 27.62 -6.77 -4.79
CA ALA A 38 26.84 -5.71 -5.42
C ALA A 38 26.77 -5.93 -6.94
N VAL A 39 25.59 -5.75 -7.51
CA VAL A 39 25.34 -5.78 -8.95
C VAL A 39 24.71 -4.44 -9.35
N PRO A 40 25.51 -3.40 -9.62
CA PRO A 40 24.97 -2.11 -10.05
C PRO A 40 24.19 -2.21 -11.37
N ALA A 41 23.26 -1.27 -11.59
CA ALA A 41 22.57 -1.16 -12.87
C ALA A 41 23.58 -0.96 -14.02
N GLY A 42 23.33 -1.61 -15.17
CA GLY A 42 24.16 -1.50 -16.35
C GLY A 42 25.48 -2.27 -16.33
N THR A 43 25.74 -3.11 -15.32
CA THR A 43 26.99 -3.87 -15.21
C THR A 43 26.93 -5.27 -15.81
N VAL A 44 25.76 -5.88 -15.90
CA VAL A 44 25.57 -7.20 -16.52
C VAL A 44 25.42 -7.02 -18.03
N VAL A 45 26.53 -7.07 -18.75
CA VAL A 45 26.58 -6.75 -20.17
C VAL A 45 27.17 -7.88 -21.03
N GLU A 46 27.67 -8.94 -20.40
CA GLU A 46 28.27 -10.07 -21.09
C GLU A 46 27.23 -11.17 -21.34
N LEU A 47 27.12 -11.63 -22.59
CA LEU A 47 26.32 -12.78 -22.95
C LEU A 47 27.22 -14.02 -22.98
N VAL A 48 27.25 -14.78 -21.87
CA VAL A 48 28.11 -15.97 -21.72
C VAL A 48 27.62 -17.11 -22.60
N THR A 49 26.32 -17.32 -22.72
CA THR A 49 25.73 -18.28 -23.65
C THR A 49 25.71 -17.66 -25.05
N PRO A 50 26.40 -18.21 -26.04
CA PRO A 50 26.40 -17.65 -27.39
C PRO A 50 24.99 -17.69 -27.99
N PRO A 51 24.54 -16.61 -28.66
CA PRO A 51 23.26 -16.60 -29.34
C PRO A 51 23.28 -17.57 -30.55
N PRO A 52 22.12 -18.03 -31.01
CA PRO A 52 22.03 -18.82 -32.24
C PRO A 52 22.66 -18.09 -33.42
N SER A 53 23.24 -18.84 -34.33
CA SER A 53 23.90 -18.27 -35.52
C SER A 53 22.95 -17.35 -36.30
N GLY A 54 23.42 -16.16 -36.62
CA GLY A 54 22.67 -15.15 -37.39
C GLY A 54 21.95 -14.10 -36.53
N PHE A 55 22.04 -14.17 -35.19
CA PHE A 55 21.47 -13.17 -34.30
C PHE A 55 22.56 -12.45 -33.53
N ALA A 56 22.48 -11.11 -33.47
CA ALA A 56 23.28 -10.28 -32.61
C ALA A 56 22.40 -9.88 -31.42
N LEU A 57 22.69 -10.42 -30.21
CA LEU A 57 21.98 -10.09 -28.97
C LEU A 57 22.95 -9.37 -28.04
N SER A 58 22.44 -8.41 -27.33
CA SER A 58 23.09 -7.76 -26.19
C SER A 58 22.22 -7.91 -24.94
N VAL A 59 22.84 -7.82 -23.79
CA VAL A 59 22.15 -7.88 -22.49
C VAL A 59 22.55 -6.67 -21.66
N VAL A 60 21.62 -6.19 -20.86
CA VAL A 60 21.87 -5.16 -19.85
C VAL A 60 20.87 -5.32 -18.71
N ASN A 61 21.31 -5.14 -17.47
CA ASN A 61 20.40 -4.98 -16.33
C ASN A 61 20.07 -3.49 -16.14
N PRO A 62 18.85 -3.03 -16.42
CA PRO A 62 18.50 -1.61 -16.27
C PRO A 62 18.42 -1.18 -14.81
N GLU A 63 18.21 -2.13 -13.89
CA GLU A 63 18.13 -1.91 -12.46
C GLU A 63 19.22 -2.66 -11.71
N PRO A 64 19.60 -2.20 -10.50
CA PRO A 64 20.59 -2.91 -9.68
C PRO A 64 20.03 -4.27 -9.23
N GLY A 65 20.87 -5.28 -9.22
CA GLY A 65 20.54 -6.58 -8.67
C GLY A 65 20.37 -6.53 -7.15
N ILE A 66 19.57 -7.44 -6.61
CA ILE A 66 19.36 -7.60 -5.17
C ILE A 66 20.45 -8.51 -4.63
N PRO A 67 21.43 -8.01 -3.85
CA PRO A 67 22.48 -8.86 -3.27
C PRO A 67 21.90 -9.79 -2.22
N ALA A 68 22.41 -11.01 -2.15
CA ALA A 68 22.12 -11.89 -1.03
C ALA A 68 22.65 -11.27 0.28
N VAL A 69 21.91 -11.46 1.36
CA VAL A 69 22.39 -11.06 2.68
C VAL A 69 23.66 -11.86 3.02
N SER A 70 24.72 -11.17 3.41
CA SER A 70 25.97 -11.80 3.77
C SER A 70 25.77 -12.86 4.84
N GLY A 71 26.23 -14.06 4.58
CA GLY A 71 26.34 -15.23 5.43
C GLY A 71 25.34 -15.38 6.58
N GLU A 72 24.58 -16.45 6.56
CA GLU A 72 23.67 -16.81 7.66
C GLU A 72 24.42 -16.81 9.00
N SER A 73 23.95 -16.05 9.98
CA SER A 73 24.49 -16.06 11.33
C SER A 73 24.25 -17.44 12.00
N ALA A 74 25.04 -17.79 13.00
CA ALA A 74 24.89 -19.05 13.75
C ALA A 74 23.47 -19.19 14.35
N THR A 75 22.84 -18.06 14.70
CA THR A 75 21.45 -18.02 15.21
C THR A 75 20.43 -18.30 14.10
N GLN A 76 20.62 -17.71 12.93
CA GLN A 76 19.77 -17.95 11.76
C GLN A 76 19.91 -19.41 11.29
N TYR A 77 21.14 -19.95 11.23
CA TYR A 77 21.39 -21.35 10.90
C TYR A 77 20.68 -22.31 11.87
N ARG A 78 20.82 -22.10 13.18
CA ARG A 78 20.09 -22.90 14.20
C ARG A 78 18.59 -22.80 14.01
N SER A 79 18.08 -21.62 13.79
CA SER A 79 16.66 -21.39 13.53
C SER A 79 16.18 -22.14 12.30
N ARG A 80 16.94 -22.12 11.19
CA ARG A 80 16.65 -22.85 9.97
C ARG A 80 16.68 -24.37 10.18
N VAL A 81 17.71 -24.89 10.87
CA VAL A 81 17.81 -26.33 11.16
C VAL A 81 16.66 -26.82 12.04
N LEU A 82 16.27 -26.03 13.06
CA LEU A 82 15.12 -26.35 13.90
C LEU A 82 13.80 -26.32 13.10
N ARG A 83 13.69 -25.43 12.12
CA ARG A 83 12.51 -25.36 11.21
C ARG A 83 12.49 -26.50 10.19
N ALA A 84 13.65 -26.98 9.72
CA ALA A 84 13.73 -28.06 8.74
C ALA A 84 13.11 -29.39 9.25
N GLY A 85 13.20 -29.66 10.56
CA GLY A 85 12.55 -30.82 11.18
C GLY A 85 11.02 -30.73 11.22
N LEU A 86 10.44 -29.54 10.98
CA LEU A 86 9.00 -29.30 10.93
C LEU A 86 8.43 -29.34 9.50
N ALA A 87 9.27 -29.55 8.49
CA ALA A 87 8.93 -29.51 7.08
C ALA A 87 7.97 -30.62 6.60
N ALA A 88 7.62 -31.57 7.45
CA ALA A 88 6.77 -32.70 7.12
C ALA A 88 5.24 -32.43 7.33
N SER A 89 4.84 -31.21 7.67
CA SER A 89 3.44 -30.89 8.05
C SER A 89 2.81 -29.91 7.07
N GLN A 90 2.29 -30.41 5.96
CA GLN A 90 1.39 -29.64 5.08
C GLN A 90 0.22 -29.04 5.90
N GLY A 91 -0.23 -27.84 5.52
CA GLY A 91 -1.33 -27.15 6.17
C GLY A 91 -0.95 -26.38 7.46
N MET A 92 0.31 -26.38 7.88
CA MET A 92 0.75 -25.60 9.04
C MET A 92 1.39 -24.27 8.62
N ALA A 93 1.03 -23.19 9.32
CA ALA A 93 1.59 -21.84 9.08
C ALA A 93 3.14 -21.82 9.11
N ARG A 94 3.76 -22.64 9.97
CA ARG A 94 5.23 -22.76 10.06
C ARG A 94 5.85 -23.37 8.81
N TYR A 95 5.18 -24.37 8.23
CA TYR A 95 5.65 -25.01 7.00
C TYR A 95 5.55 -24.02 5.83
N LEU A 96 4.40 -23.35 5.69
CA LEU A 96 4.20 -22.30 4.71
C LEU A 96 5.28 -21.20 4.83
N ARG A 97 5.51 -20.68 6.06
CA ARG A 97 6.56 -19.68 6.27
C ARG A 97 7.95 -20.18 5.83
N THR A 98 8.27 -21.44 6.10
CA THR A 98 9.56 -22.02 5.68
C THR A 98 9.68 -22.07 4.15
N LEU A 99 8.63 -22.46 3.44
CA LEU A 99 8.64 -22.47 1.98
C LEU A 99 8.78 -21.05 1.41
N LEU A 100 8.04 -20.09 1.96
CA LEU A 100 8.08 -18.70 1.52
C LEU A 100 9.46 -18.06 1.73
N THR A 101 10.09 -18.30 2.86
CA THR A 101 11.43 -17.76 3.14
C THR A 101 12.54 -18.41 2.30
N ASN A 102 12.28 -19.53 1.65
CA ASN A 102 13.18 -20.16 0.69
C ASN A 102 13.04 -19.58 -0.72
N VAL A 103 11.98 -18.81 -1.00
CA VAL A 103 11.81 -18.12 -2.29
C VAL A 103 12.82 -16.98 -2.39
N ALA A 104 13.56 -16.93 -3.48
CA ALA A 104 14.58 -15.90 -3.71
C ALA A 104 13.94 -14.50 -3.68
N GLY A 105 14.57 -13.57 -2.95
CA GLY A 105 14.10 -12.18 -2.79
C GLY A 105 13.03 -11.97 -1.73
N VAL A 106 12.43 -13.02 -1.16
CA VAL A 106 11.52 -12.89 -0.02
C VAL A 106 12.30 -12.55 1.25
N GLN A 107 11.87 -11.51 1.96
CA GLN A 107 12.48 -11.11 3.23
C GLN A 107 11.73 -11.74 4.40
N ASP A 108 12.42 -12.48 5.27
CA ASP A 108 11.78 -13.19 6.43
C ASP A 108 10.98 -12.25 7.33
N ARG A 109 11.43 -11.01 7.52
CA ARG A 109 10.71 -9.98 8.31
C ARG A 109 9.38 -9.55 7.68
N LEU A 110 9.22 -9.76 6.36
CA LEU A 110 8.03 -9.40 5.60
C LEU A 110 7.11 -10.60 5.33
N VAL A 111 7.33 -11.72 5.99
CA VAL A 111 6.47 -12.90 5.89
C VAL A 111 5.63 -13.04 7.14
N HIS A 112 4.31 -12.90 6.98
CA HIS A 112 3.34 -13.12 8.05
C HIS A 112 2.18 -13.98 7.56
N VAL A 113 1.85 -15.01 8.32
CA VAL A 113 0.71 -15.90 8.03
C VAL A 113 -0.28 -15.76 9.17
N LYS A 114 -1.45 -15.23 8.87
CA LYS A 114 -2.47 -14.85 9.85
C LYS A 114 -3.78 -15.58 9.57
N SER A 115 -4.34 -16.25 10.58
CA SER A 115 -5.71 -16.74 10.49
C SER A 115 -6.70 -15.59 10.61
N GLN A 116 -7.77 -15.63 9.84
CA GLN A 116 -8.83 -14.64 9.84
C GLN A 116 -10.06 -15.12 10.62
N PRO A 117 -10.81 -14.20 11.24
CA PRO A 117 -12.13 -14.53 11.76
C PRO A 117 -13.01 -15.10 10.63
N GLY A 118 -13.57 -16.29 10.84
CA GLY A 118 -14.35 -16.98 9.80
C GLY A 118 -13.62 -18.14 9.12
N GLY A 119 -12.35 -18.41 9.47
CA GLY A 119 -11.63 -19.63 9.07
C GLY A 119 -10.73 -19.49 7.84
N GLY A 120 -10.52 -18.27 7.33
CA GLY A 120 -9.59 -18.02 6.23
C GLY A 120 -8.14 -17.81 6.69
N TRP A 121 -7.21 -17.91 5.73
CA TRP A 121 -5.78 -17.58 5.91
C TRP A 121 -5.42 -16.38 5.08
N MET A 122 -4.80 -15.38 5.70
CA MET A 122 -4.14 -14.27 5.02
C MET A 122 -2.64 -14.52 5.05
N VAL A 123 -2.04 -14.52 3.87
CA VAL A 123 -0.60 -14.69 3.68
C VAL A 123 -0.04 -13.37 3.20
N ILE A 124 0.84 -12.76 4.01
CA ILE A 124 1.53 -11.51 3.68
C ILE A 124 2.96 -11.86 3.34
N VAL A 125 3.43 -11.45 2.16
CA VAL A 125 4.78 -11.74 1.68
C VAL A 125 5.36 -10.53 0.98
N GLY A 126 6.49 -10.04 1.47
CA GLY A 126 7.22 -8.95 0.85
C GLY A 126 8.46 -9.43 0.10
N GLY A 127 8.56 -9.05 -1.17
CA GLY A 127 9.62 -9.46 -2.07
C GLY A 127 9.39 -10.82 -2.73
N GLY A 128 10.35 -11.23 -3.55
CA GLY A 128 10.29 -12.45 -4.33
C GLY A 128 9.44 -12.33 -5.61
N ASP A 129 9.61 -13.30 -6.49
CA ASP A 129 8.81 -13.41 -7.69
C ASP A 129 7.38 -13.86 -7.34
N PRO A 130 6.32 -13.16 -7.80
CA PRO A 130 4.93 -13.47 -7.47
C PRO A 130 4.50 -14.90 -7.80
N TYR A 131 5.00 -15.45 -8.92
CA TYR A 131 4.68 -16.82 -9.30
C TYR A 131 5.30 -17.84 -8.35
N GLN A 132 6.56 -17.65 -7.98
CA GLN A 132 7.26 -18.54 -7.04
C GLN A 132 6.66 -18.47 -5.63
N VAL A 133 6.25 -17.26 -5.18
CA VAL A 133 5.52 -17.08 -3.93
C VAL A 133 4.19 -17.83 -3.97
N ALA A 134 3.40 -17.64 -5.03
CA ALA A 134 2.13 -18.33 -5.20
C ALA A 134 2.30 -19.85 -5.27
N TYR A 135 3.33 -20.33 -5.96
CA TYR A 135 3.64 -21.76 -6.05
C TYR A 135 4.04 -22.35 -4.68
N ALA A 136 4.82 -21.63 -3.89
CA ALA A 136 5.14 -22.03 -2.51
C ALA A 136 3.88 -22.12 -1.62
N ILE A 137 2.94 -21.19 -1.78
CA ILE A 137 1.64 -21.22 -1.09
C ILE A 137 0.82 -22.43 -1.54
N TYR A 138 0.74 -22.66 -2.86
CA TYR A 138 0.04 -23.81 -3.43
C TYR A 138 0.56 -25.13 -2.88
N GLN A 139 1.87 -25.29 -2.79
CA GLN A 139 2.49 -26.50 -2.24
C GLN A 139 2.26 -26.70 -0.73
N ALA A 140 2.07 -25.61 0.02
CA ALA A 140 1.96 -25.65 1.47
C ALA A 140 0.54 -25.91 1.97
N LEU A 141 -0.49 -25.48 1.24
CA LEU A 141 -1.87 -25.47 1.70
C LEU A 141 -2.67 -26.64 1.13
N PHE A 142 -3.52 -27.24 1.98
CA PHE A 142 -4.49 -28.25 1.54
C PHE A 142 -5.72 -27.63 0.86
N ASP A 143 -6.12 -26.47 1.33
CA ASP A 143 -7.32 -25.79 0.86
C ASP A 143 -7.00 -24.32 0.55
N ILE A 144 -6.72 -24.08 -0.71
CA ILE A 144 -6.43 -22.75 -1.24
C ILE A 144 -7.67 -21.86 -1.31
N SER A 145 -8.89 -22.42 -1.27
CA SER A 145 -10.13 -21.65 -1.24
C SER A 145 -10.30 -20.84 0.05
N THR A 146 -9.53 -21.19 1.08
CA THR A 146 -9.49 -20.45 2.35
C THR A 146 -8.55 -19.24 2.34
N LEU A 147 -7.81 -19.02 1.25
CA LEU A 147 -6.97 -17.82 1.11
C LEU A 147 -7.83 -16.58 0.94
N VAL A 148 -7.53 -15.57 1.75
CA VAL A 148 -8.19 -14.26 1.69
C VAL A 148 -7.17 -13.18 1.50
N GLY A 149 -7.49 -12.21 0.65
CA GLY A 149 -6.72 -11.00 0.47
C GLY A 149 -6.96 -9.96 1.57
N SER A 150 -6.28 -8.84 1.45
CA SER A 150 -6.55 -7.65 2.25
C SER A 150 -7.90 -7.09 1.86
N THR A 151 -8.75 -6.85 2.86
CA THR A 151 -9.99 -6.11 2.70
C THR A 151 -9.69 -4.62 2.89
N ILE A 152 -10.02 -3.80 1.90
CA ILE A 152 -9.87 -2.36 1.95
C ILE A 152 -11.28 -1.78 1.97
N HIS A 153 -11.59 -0.99 2.99
CA HIS A 153 -12.89 -0.35 3.09
C HIS A 153 -12.82 1.10 2.62
N ILE A 154 -13.86 1.54 1.94
CA ILE A 154 -14.05 2.94 1.59
C ILE A 154 -14.58 3.66 2.82
N THR A 155 -13.90 4.73 3.23
CA THR A 155 -14.30 5.58 4.36
C THR A 155 -15.00 6.85 3.92
N ASP A 156 -14.75 7.27 2.69
CA ASP A 156 -15.42 8.42 2.09
C ASP A 156 -15.36 8.38 0.55
N ILE A 157 -16.35 8.93 -0.10
CA ILE A 157 -16.32 9.25 -1.54
C ILE A 157 -16.79 10.69 -1.70
N SER A 158 -15.96 11.53 -2.30
CA SER A 158 -16.29 12.92 -2.50
C SER A 158 -17.44 13.10 -3.50
N HIS A 159 -18.19 14.20 -3.34
CA HIS A 159 -19.23 14.59 -4.30
C HIS A 159 -18.68 15.34 -5.52
N ALA A 160 -17.36 15.31 -5.72
CA ALA A 160 -16.72 15.90 -6.88
C ALA A 160 -16.96 15.03 -8.14
N ASP A 161 -16.79 15.63 -9.31
CA ASP A 161 -16.77 14.96 -10.59
C ASP A 161 -15.47 15.32 -11.34
N PRO A 162 -14.52 14.41 -11.44
CA PRO A 162 -14.52 13.01 -10.96
C PRO A 162 -14.46 12.88 -9.43
N ALA A 163 -15.07 11.83 -8.89
CA ALA A 163 -15.11 11.57 -7.46
C ALA A 163 -13.75 11.11 -6.91
N VAL A 164 -13.42 11.56 -5.70
CA VAL A 164 -12.25 11.10 -4.95
C VAL A 164 -12.70 10.09 -3.90
N VAL A 165 -12.16 8.90 -3.95
CA VAL A 165 -12.40 7.81 -2.99
C VAL A 165 -11.33 7.84 -1.92
N THR A 166 -11.73 7.75 -0.65
CA THR A 166 -10.82 7.64 0.51
C THR A 166 -10.98 6.26 1.14
N THR A 167 -9.86 5.65 1.50
CA THR A 167 -9.80 4.29 2.05
C THR A 167 -9.28 4.27 3.48
N ASP A 168 -9.63 3.23 4.24
CA ASP A 168 -9.13 2.99 5.61
C ASP A 168 -7.65 2.60 5.64
N LEU A 169 -7.21 1.77 4.67
CA LEU A 169 -5.84 1.31 4.51
C LEU A 169 -5.21 1.91 3.23
N ASN A 170 -3.89 1.84 3.13
CA ASN A 170 -3.19 2.17 1.91
C ASN A 170 -3.66 1.25 0.79
N HIS A 171 -4.22 1.80 -0.28
CA HIS A 171 -4.85 1.01 -1.34
C HIS A 171 -3.85 0.37 -2.31
N GLY A 172 -2.69 0.98 -2.52
CA GLY A 172 -1.64 0.46 -3.40
C GLY A 172 -1.99 0.49 -4.90
N PHE A 173 -2.97 1.29 -5.31
CA PHE A 173 -3.35 1.41 -6.72
C PHE A 173 -2.43 2.37 -7.47
N ALA A 174 -2.30 2.13 -8.77
CA ALA A 174 -1.64 3.04 -9.70
C ALA A 174 -2.65 3.65 -10.69
N THR A 175 -2.31 4.81 -11.24
CA THR A 175 -3.10 5.46 -12.29
C THR A 175 -3.24 4.53 -13.48
N GLY A 176 -4.46 4.39 -14.02
CA GLY A 176 -4.81 3.50 -15.12
C GLY A 176 -5.14 2.07 -14.71
N GLN A 177 -5.06 1.73 -13.43
CA GLN A 177 -5.48 0.42 -12.91
C GLN A 177 -7.01 0.36 -12.76
N ASP A 178 -7.59 -0.80 -13.03
CA ASP A 178 -9.01 -1.03 -12.75
C ASP A 178 -9.21 -1.46 -11.30
N VAL A 179 -10.27 -0.94 -10.68
CA VAL A 179 -10.73 -1.29 -9.34
C VAL A 179 -12.20 -1.63 -9.40
N ASP A 180 -12.64 -2.54 -8.57
CA ASP A 180 -14.06 -2.86 -8.41
C ASP A 180 -14.56 -2.36 -7.05
N ILE A 181 -15.65 -1.62 -7.08
CA ILE A 181 -16.28 -1.05 -5.89
C ILE A 181 -17.60 -1.79 -5.65
N GLU A 182 -17.81 -2.27 -4.44
CA GLU A 182 -19.01 -2.98 -4.04
C GLU A 182 -19.67 -2.36 -2.80
N ALA A 183 -20.96 -2.56 -2.69
CA ALA A 183 -21.78 -2.22 -1.52
C ALA A 183 -21.85 -0.72 -1.17
N VAL A 184 -21.52 0.17 -2.10
CA VAL A 184 -21.74 1.61 -1.94
C VAL A 184 -23.20 1.95 -2.21
N THR A 185 -23.73 2.92 -1.46
CA THR A 185 -25.02 3.54 -1.73
C THR A 185 -24.82 5.04 -1.95
N PRO A 186 -25.21 5.63 -3.07
CA PRO A 186 -25.97 5.01 -4.19
C PRO A 186 -25.12 4.05 -5.03
N THR A 187 -25.79 3.06 -5.63
CA THR A 187 -25.17 1.95 -6.37
C THR A 187 -24.45 2.37 -7.65
N VAL A 188 -24.59 3.63 -8.06
CA VAL A 188 -23.90 4.19 -9.24
C VAL A 188 -22.38 4.14 -9.12
N TYR A 189 -21.85 4.07 -7.90
CA TYR A 189 -20.42 3.90 -7.62
C TYR A 189 -19.96 2.45 -7.61
N ASN A 190 -20.87 1.48 -7.66
CA ASN A 190 -20.52 0.06 -7.68
C ASN A 190 -20.13 -0.39 -9.09
N GLY A 191 -19.20 -1.33 -9.16
CA GLY A 191 -18.67 -1.93 -10.37
C GLY A 191 -17.23 -1.53 -10.67
N ALA A 192 -16.77 -1.89 -11.86
CA ALA A 192 -15.41 -1.66 -12.31
C ALA A 192 -15.19 -0.20 -12.73
N HIS A 193 -14.13 0.41 -12.20
CA HIS A 193 -13.72 1.79 -12.48
C HIS A 193 -12.22 1.85 -12.73
N ALA A 194 -11.80 2.68 -13.69
CA ALA A 194 -10.38 3.00 -13.84
C ALA A 194 -9.95 4.04 -12.81
N VAL A 195 -8.76 3.89 -12.24
CA VAL A 195 -8.12 4.91 -11.40
C VAL A 195 -7.54 6.00 -12.30
N ALA A 196 -8.08 7.21 -12.24
CA ALA A 196 -7.63 8.34 -13.05
C ALA A 196 -6.38 9.00 -12.48
N ASP A 197 -6.29 9.10 -11.15
CA ASP A 197 -5.18 9.73 -10.44
C ASP A 197 -5.08 9.16 -9.02
N VAL A 198 -3.90 9.26 -8.41
CA VAL A 198 -3.60 8.81 -7.04
C VAL A 198 -2.99 9.96 -6.25
N PRO A 199 -3.81 10.83 -5.65
CA PRO A 199 -3.32 11.98 -4.87
C PRO A 199 -2.57 11.57 -3.60
N SER A 200 -2.91 10.44 -2.99
CA SER A 200 -2.22 9.90 -1.82
C SER A 200 -2.36 8.39 -1.73
N GLU A 201 -1.65 7.75 -0.83
CA GLU A 201 -1.72 6.30 -0.60
C GLU A 201 -3.12 5.80 -0.16
N LYS A 202 -3.94 6.70 0.38
CA LYS A 202 -5.30 6.41 0.84
C LYS A 202 -6.39 7.07 0.00
N THR A 203 -6.03 7.81 -1.03
CA THR A 203 -7.02 8.48 -1.88
C THR A 203 -6.73 8.26 -3.35
N PHE A 204 -7.74 7.94 -4.11
CA PHE A 204 -7.66 7.83 -5.57
C PHE A 204 -8.88 8.47 -6.23
N VAL A 205 -8.69 8.89 -7.48
CA VAL A 205 -9.72 9.55 -8.29
C VAL A 205 -10.31 8.52 -9.26
N LEU A 206 -11.63 8.45 -9.34
CA LEU A 206 -12.31 7.59 -10.31
C LEU A 206 -12.21 8.18 -11.72
N GLY A 207 -11.86 7.35 -12.70
CA GLY A 207 -11.83 7.73 -14.12
C GLY A 207 -13.21 7.88 -14.75
N THR A 208 -14.24 7.41 -14.06
CA THR A 208 -15.62 7.51 -14.52
C THR A 208 -16.23 8.81 -14.00
N HIS A 209 -16.71 9.64 -14.91
CA HIS A 209 -17.52 10.80 -14.57
C HIS A 209 -18.95 10.34 -14.28
N TYR A 210 -19.43 10.67 -13.09
CA TYR A 210 -20.83 10.46 -12.77
C TYR A 210 -21.61 11.70 -13.21
N PRO A 211 -22.67 11.55 -14.02
CA PRO A 211 -23.52 12.67 -14.30
C PRO A 211 -24.10 13.12 -12.95
N ALA A 212 -23.69 14.30 -12.52
CA ALA A 212 -24.34 14.94 -11.40
C ALA A 212 -25.82 14.94 -11.66
N ASN A 213 -26.65 14.53 -10.70
CA ASN A 213 -28.09 14.51 -10.89
C ASN A 213 -28.60 15.96 -10.98
N GLN A 214 -28.78 16.43 -12.20
CA GLN A 214 -29.14 17.80 -12.48
C GLN A 214 -30.56 18.06 -12.03
N LEU A 215 -30.79 19.24 -11.49
CA LEU A 215 -32.12 19.74 -11.22
C LEU A 215 -32.74 20.22 -12.53
N THR A 216 -33.99 19.84 -12.75
CA THR A 216 -34.77 20.25 -13.91
C THR A 216 -35.80 21.35 -13.56
N ALA A 217 -36.16 21.45 -12.28
CA ALA A 217 -37.01 22.53 -11.77
C ALA A 217 -36.73 22.79 -10.28
N LEU A 218 -36.96 24.04 -9.87
CA LEU A 218 -36.96 24.49 -8.49
C LEU A 218 -38.14 25.38 -8.25
N SER A 219 -38.95 25.09 -7.26
CA SER A 219 -40.05 25.93 -6.84
C SER A 219 -40.15 26.00 -5.31
N TRP A 220 -40.62 27.15 -4.81
CA TRP A 220 -40.84 27.35 -3.38
C TRP A 220 -42.32 27.70 -3.16
N ALA A 221 -42.93 27.04 -2.20
CA ALA A 221 -44.30 27.34 -1.74
C ALA A 221 -44.44 27.06 -0.24
N ALA A 222 -44.97 28.06 0.48
CA ALA A 222 -45.30 27.92 1.90
C ALA A 222 -44.19 27.32 2.79
N GLY A 223 -42.92 27.69 2.56
CA GLY A 223 -41.77 27.22 3.35
C GLY A 223 -41.19 25.89 2.88
N ILE A 224 -41.72 25.30 1.82
CA ILE A 224 -41.24 24.05 1.24
C ILE A 224 -40.71 24.29 -0.19
N VAL A 225 -39.53 23.81 -0.44
CA VAL A 225 -38.97 23.71 -1.79
C VAL A 225 -39.36 22.37 -2.41
N THR A 226 -39.76 22.41 -3.67
CA THR A 226 -39.86 21.24 -4.54
C THR A 226 -38.77 21.37 -5.59
N ALA A 227 -37.86 20.39 -5.64
CA ALA A 227 -36.79 20.30 -6.62
C ALA A 227 -36.99 19.03 -7.45
N ASP A 228 -37.16 19.17 -8.75
CA ASP A 228 -37.23 18.03 -9.65
C ASP A 228 -35.86 17.70 -10.18
N THR A 229 -35.54 16.41 -10.22
CA THR A 229 -34.26 15.88 -10.67
C THR A 229 -34.37 15.13 -11.99
N LEU A 230 -33.33 15.19 -12.81
CA LEU A 230 -33.32 14.53 -14.12
C LEU A 230 -33.37 13.00 -13.98
N LEU A 231 -32.67 12.48 -12.97
CA LEU A 231 -32.55 11.06 -12.68
C LEU A 231 -33.11 10.75 -11.29
N ASN A 232 -33.35 9.46 -11.01
CA ASN A 232 -33.66 9.00 -9.67
C ASN A 232 -32.56 9.41 -8.69
N HIS A 233 -32.95 10.15 -7.65
CA HIS A 233 -31.94 10.68 -6.69
C HIS A 233 -31.62 9.78 -5.51
N GLY A 234 -32.38 8.73 -5.26
CA GLY A 234 -32.12 7.79 -4.14
C GLY A 234 -32.23 8.38 -2.74
N VAL A 235 -32.56 9.67 -2.58
CA VAL A 235 -32.69 10.35 -1.29
C VAL A 235 -33.97 9.92 -0.60
N THR A 236 -33.88 9.46 0.64
CA THR A 236 -35.07 9.09 1.45
C THR A 236 -35.49 10.22 2.38
N VAL A 237 -36.75 10.23 2.77
CA VAL A 237 -37.25 11.21 3.76
C VAL A 237 -36.44 11.09 5.08
N GLY A 238 -35.98 12.25 5.57
CA GLY A 238 -35.13 12.36 6.75
C GLY A 238 -33.64 12.33 6.45
N SER A 239 -33.20 11.98 5.24
CA SER A 239 -31.79 12.01 4.85
C SER A 239 -31.32 13.42 4.50
N THR A 240 -30.07 13.73 4.82
CA THR A 240 -29.44 15.00 4.43
C THR A 240 -28.89 14.88 3.01
N PHE A 241 -29.05 15.94 2.23
CA PHE A 241 -28.51 16.08 0.89
C PHE A 241 -28.02 17.51 0.65
N THR A 242 -27.23 17.73 -0.38
CA THR A 242 -26.70 19.06 -0.73
C THR A 242 -27.08 19.44 -2.15
N LEU A 243 -27.53 20.67 -2.32
CA LEU A 243 -27.73 21.31 -3.63
C LEU A 243 -26.61 22.32 -3.86
N ALA A 244 -26.08 22.34 -5.08
CA ALA A 244 -25.02 23.25 -5.48
C ALA A 244 -25.19 23.69 -6.94
N GLY A 245 -24.67 24.87 -7.28
CA GLY A 245 -24.64 25.38 -8.64
C GLY A 245 -25.94 25.98 -9.13
N SER A 246 -26.97 26.16 -8.27
CA SER A 246 -28.17 26.91 -8.61
C SER A 246 -27.91 28.40 -8.50
N LEU A 247 -28.55 29.20 -9.34
CA LEU A 247 -28.55 30.64 -9.25
C LEU A 247 -29.99 31.20 -9.11
N PRO A 248 -30.23 32.14 -8.20
CA PRO A 248 -29.30 32.69 -7.19
C PRO A 248 -28.94 31.70 -6.10
N ASP A 249 -27.86 31.99 -5.37
CA ASP A 249 -27.26 31.08 -4.35
C ASP A 249 -28.19 30.68 -3.21
N GLY A 250 -29.29 31.38 -3.01
CA GLY A 250 -30.29 31.05 -1.98
C GLY A 250 -30.91 29.66 -2.11
N TRP A 251 -30.72 28.98 -3.22
CA TRP A 251 -31.16 27.61 -3.46
C TRP A 251 -30.15 26.56 -3.05
N ASN A 252 -28.89 26.98 -2.85
CA ASN A 252 -27.78 26.07 -2.56
C ASN A 252 -27.64 25.87 -1.05
N GLY A 253 -27.19 24.66 -0.65
CA GLY A 253 -26.95 24.31 0.75
C GLY A 253 -27.22 22.86 1.05
N SER A 254 -27.03 22.49 2.31
CA SER A 254 -27.38 21.17 2.85
C SER A 254 -28.78 21.23 3.49
N PHE A 255 -29.62 20.29 3.09
CA PHE A 255 -31.03 20.23 3.50
C PHE A 255 -31.39 18.81 3.94
N VAL A 256 -32.48 18.68 4.69
CA VAL A 256 -33.05 17.38 5.07
C VAL A 256 -34.32 17.14 4.23
N ALA A 257 -34.40 15.98 3.60
CA ALA A 257 -35.55 15.58 2.80
C ALA A 257 -36.80 15.43 3.69
N THR A 258 -37.90 16.09 3.27
CA THR A 258 -39.17 16.07 3.98
C THR A 258 -40.22 15.18 3.29
N ALA A 259 -41.35 14.98 3.95
CA ALA A 259 -42.48 14.23 3.41
C ALA A 259 -42.91 14.75 2.02
N GLY A 260 -43.20 13.82 1.13
CA GLY A 260 -43.53 14.11 -0.26
C GLY A 260 -42.32 14.08 -1.22
N THR A 261 -41.13 13.76 -0.72
CA THR A 261 -39.99 13.36 -1.53
C THR A 261 -40.31 12.02 -2.21
N ALA A 262 -40.11 11.95 -3.52
CA ALA A 262 -40.40 10.79 -4.37
C ALA A 262 -39.21 10.55 -5.32
N THR A 263 -39.26 9.57 -6.16
CA THR A 263 -38.13 9.09 -6.98
C THR A 263 -37.29 10.17 -7.68
N ASN A 264 -38.00 11.18 -8.29
CA ASN A 264 -37.35 12.28 -9.00
C ASN A 264 -37.75 13.64 -8.44
N VAL A 265 -38.34 13.69 -7.25
CA VAL A 265 -38.84 14.90 -6.61
C VAL A 265 -38.28 14.97 -5.19
N LEU A 266 -37.49 15.99 -4.91
CA LEU A 266 -37.02 16.30 -3.58
C LEU A 266 -37.89 17.38 -2.95
N LYS A 267 -38.25 17.19 -1.69
CA LYS A 267 -38.88 18.22 -0.88
C LYS A 267 -38.10 18.50 0.37
N PHE A 268 -37.91 19.78 0.67
CA PHE A 268 -37.18 20.22 1.87
C PHE A 268 -37.66 21.58 2.35
N ALA A 269 -37.45 21.88 3.61
CA ALA A 269 -37.85 23.15 4.22
C ALA A 269 -36.80 24.24 3.91
N LEU A 270 -37.33 25.42 3.50
CA LEU A 270 -36.52 26.62 3.32
C LEU A 270 -37.37 27.82 3.78
N THR A 271 -36.94 28.50 4.83
CA THR A 271 -37.71 29.52 5.54
C THR A 271 -38.03 30.78 4.71
N ALA A 272 -37.11 31.14 3.82
CA ALA A 272 -37.27 32.29 2.93
C ALA A 272 -37.33 31.84 1.48
N SER A 273 -38.26 32.43 0.70
CA SER A 273 -38.29 32.20 -0.76
C SER A 273 -37.07 32.85 -1.43
N PRO A 274 -36.17 32.13 -2.07
CA PRO A 274 -35.20 32.74 -2.94
C PRO A 274 -35.86 33.43 -4.14
N ALA A 275 -35.13 34.30 -4.82
CA ALA A 275 -35.59 34.77 -6.12
C ALA A 275 -35.70 33.59 -7.10
N ALA A 276 -36.53 33.76 -8.15
CA ALA A 276 -36.72 32.70 -9.14
C ALA A 276 -35.40 32.17 -9.68
N ALA A 277 -35.28 30.85 -9.77
CA ALA A 277 -34.06 30.21 -10.27
C ALA A 277 -33.81 30.55 -11.73
N THR A 278 -32.67 31.11 -12.02
CA THR A 278 -32.21 31.43 -13.38
C THR A 278 -31.28 30.33 -13.93
N GLN A 279 -30.74 29.54 -13.05
CA GLN A 279 -29.95 28.33 -13.35
C GLN A 279 -30.33 27.26 -12.35
N PHE A 280 -30.60 26.07 -12.84
CA PHE A 280 -30.80 24.90 -12.00
C PHE A 280 -29.45 24.26 -11.74
N GLY A 281 -29.17 23.96 -10.49
CA GLY A 281 -27.94 23.33 -10.07
C GLY A 281 -28.00 21.79 -10.13
N GLN A 282 -27.24 21.18 -9.31
CA GLN A 282 -27.14 19.71 -9.21
C GLN A 282 -27.33 19.26 -7.78
N LEU A 283 -27.89 18.06 -7.63
CA LEU A 283 -27.96 17.35 -6.37
C LEU A 283 -26.64 16.63 -6.16
N GLN A 284 -26.02 16.90 -5.03
CA GLN A 284 -24.96 16.08 -4.49
C GLN A 284 -25.59 15.15 -3.43
N ALA A 285 -25.86 13.92 -3.82
CA ALA A 285 -26.42 12.94 -2.90
C ALA A 285 -25.34 12.53 -1.87
N GLY A 286 -25.72 12.54 -0.58
CA GLY A 286 -24.89 11.98 0.46
C GLY A 286 -24.66 10.50 0.23
N ILE A 287 -23.42 10.03 0.37
CA ILE A 287 -23.09 8.62 0.30
C ILE A 287 -23.34 8.03 1.70
N ALA A 288 -24.23 7.05 1.78
CA ALA A 288 -24.75 6.58 3.06
C ALA A 288 -24.08 5.29 3.57
N ASN A 289 -23.29 4.58 2.78
CA ASN A 289 -22.63 3.35 3.17
C ASN A 289 -21.17 3.36 2.78
N PHE A 290 -20.28 3.40 3.77
CA PHE A 290 -18.82 3.41 3.64
C PHE A 290 -18.18 2.05 3.97
N ASN A 291 -18.96 0.99 4.25
CA ASN A 291 -18.45 -0.36 4.42
C ASN A 291 -18.23 -1.06 3.07
N ALA A 292 -17.91 -0.28 2.04
CA ALA A 292 -17.69 -0.79 0.71
C ALA A 292 -16.36 -1.52 0.61
N LEU A 293 -16.38 -2.62 -0.11
CA LEU A 293 -15.22 -3.46 -0.38
C LEU A 293 -14.58 -3.03 -1.69
N LEU A 294 -13.27 -2.80 -1.66
CA LEU A 294 -12.47 -2.59 -2.85
C LEU A 294 -11.77 -3.90 -3.22
N LEU A 295 -12.07 -4.38 -4.39
CA LEU A 295 -11.44 -5.53 -5.00
C LEU A 295 -10.54 -5.02 -6.13
N ALA A 296 -9.25 -5.31 -6.07
CA ALA A 296 -8.32 -5.08 -7.18
C ALA A 296 -7.75 -6.43 -7.61
N PRO A 297 -8.40 -7.13 -8.54
CA PRO A 297 -7.87 -8.38 -9.03
C PRO A 297 -6.60 -8.15 -9.84
N TYR A 298 -5.57 -8.94 -9.58
CA TYR A 298 -4.44 -9.07 -10.47
C TYR A 298 -4.89 -9.86 -11.71
N ALA A 299 -4.95 -9.22 -12.85
CA ALA A 299 -5.13 -9.94 -14.12
C ALA A 299 -3.79 -10.59 -14.50
N ALA A 300 -3.79 -11.90 -14.75
CA ALA A 300 -2.62 -12.60 -15.27
C ALA A 300 -2.11 -11.89 -16.54
N GLY A 301 -0.88 -11.37 -16.51
CA GLY A 301 -0.30 -10.57 -17.59
C GLY A 301 -0.55 -9.06 -17.49
N GLY A 302 -1.27 -8.58 -16.47
CA GLY A 302 -1.38 -7.14 -16.18
C GLY A 302 -0.15 -6.64 -15.43
N THR A 303 0.23 -5.39 -15.68
CA THR A 303 1.26 -4.71 -14.88
C THR A 303 0.71 -4.50 -13.47
N VAL A 304 1.24 -5.22 -12.49
CA VAL A 304 0.97 -4.91 -11.08
C VAL A 304 1.62 -3.57 -10.81
N GLY A 305 0.86 -2.60 -10.31
CA GLY A 305 1.47 -1.39 -9.78
C GLY A 305 2.48 -1.77 -8.69
N PRO A 306 3.60 -1.06 -8.53
CA PRO A 306 4.67 -1.41 -7.60
C PRO A 306 4.20 -1.52 -6.14
N ASN A 307 3.00 -1.05 -5.85
CA ASN A 307 2.41 -1.03 -4.52
C ASN A 307 1.07 -1.81 -4.43
N ALA A 308 0.78 -2.69 -5.40
CA ALA A 308 -0.44 -3.49 -5.35
C ALA A 308 -0.47 -4.34 -4.08
N ARG A 309 -1.54 -4.18 -3.29
CA ARG A 309 -1.68 -4.88 -2.00
C ARG A 309 -2.06 -6.35 -2.18
N ASN A 310 -3.05 -6.64 -3.00
CA ASN A 310 -3.47 -8.01 -3.28
C ASN A 310 -2.88 -8.49 -4.60
N ILE A 311 -2.20 -9.63 -4.55
CA ILE A 311 -1.64 -10.29 -5.72
C ILE A 311 -2.34 -11.64 -5.86
N THR A 312 -2.92 -11.91 -7.03
CA THR A 312 -3.51 -13.21 -7.36
C THR A 312 -2.79 -13.78 -8.58
N VAL A 313 -2.21 -14.95 -8.42
CA VAL A 313 -1.50 -15.67 -9.49
C VAL A 313 -2.18 -17.01 -9.72
N SER A 314 -2.49 -17.34 -10.97
CA SER A 314 -3.02 -18.64 -11.32
C SER A 314 -1.89 -19.65 -11.49
N ILE A 315 -1.92 -20.71 -10.68
CA ILE A 315 -1.04 -21.87 -10.82
C ILE A 315 -1.79 -22.92 -11.67
N THR A 316 -1.21 -23.25 -12.81
CA THR A 316 -1.77 -24.29 -13.70
C THR A 316 -1.20 -25.65 -13.31
N ASP A 317 -2.08 -26.52 -12.86
CA ASP A 317 -1.81 -27.94 -12.62
C ASP A 317 -2.82 -28.74 -13.46
N TYR A 318 -2.36 -29.09 -14.66
CA TYR A 318 -3.21 -29.63 -15.71
C TYR A 318 -4.02 -30.85 -15.21
N PRO A 319 -5.36 -30.90 -15.47
CA PRO A 319 -6.17 -30.00 -16.31
C PRO A 319 -6.67 -28.73 -15.63
N ASP A 320 -6.39 -28.53 -14.35
CA ASP A 320 -6.99 -27.50 -13.52
C ASP A 320 -6.07 -26.27 -13.40
N SER A 321 -6.65 -25.16 -12.94
CA SER A 321 -5.93 -23.93 -12.64
C SER A 321 -6.44 -23.35 -11.33
N TYR A 322 -5.51 -22.95 -10.45
CA TYR A 322 -5.78 -22.54 -9.09
C TYR A 322 -5.36 -21.10 -8.86
N PRO A 323 -6.29 -20.16 -8.61
CA PRO A 323 -5.94 -18.79 -8.25
C PRO A 323 -5.41 -18.75 -6.81
N ILE A 324 -4.19 -18.30 -6.64
CA ILE A 324 -3.54 -18.12 -5.33
C ILE A 324 -3.47 -16.63 -5.03
N THR A 325 -4.14 -16.20 -3.97
CA THR A 325 -4.15 -14.81 -3.52
C THR A 325 -3.30 -14.64 -2.28
N PHE A 326 -2.42 -13.63 -2.30
CA PHE A 326 -1.63 -13.22 -1.15
C PHE A 326 -1.50 -11.69 -1.09
N VAL A 327 -1.08 -11.17 0.06
CA VAL A 327 -0.91 -9.74 0.29
C VAL A 327 0.56 -9.36 0.14
N SER A 328 0.85 -8.42 -0.76
CA SER A 328 2.14 -7.74 -0.82
C SER A 328 2.10 -6.55 0.15
N PRO A 329 2.97 -6.53 1.19
CA PRO A 329 2.90 -5.47 2.19
C PRO A 329 3.40 -4.15 1.60
N PRO A 330 2.58 -3.07 1.64
CA PRO A 330 3.03 -1.75 1.24
C PRO A 330 4.14 -1.24 2.14
N GLN A 331 5.06 -0.44 1.58
CA GLN A 331 6.09 0.23 2.34
C GLN A 331 5.55 1.50 3.00
N GLN A 332 5.85 1.70 4.27
CA GLN A 332 5.62 2.93 5.01
C GLN A 332 6.96 3.54 5.40
N THR A 333 7.32 4.64 4.79
CA THR A 333 8.62 5.29 5.00
C THR A 333 8.54 6.36 6.10
N LEU A 334 9.53 6.40 6.99
CA LEU A 334 9.59 7.39 8.08
C LEU A 334 10.16 8.73 7.61
N ILE A 335 9.61 9.31 6.54
CA ILE A 335 10.10 10.56 5.96
C ILE A 335 9.84 11.74 6.89
N GLY A 336 10.89 12.49 7.25
CA GLY A 336 10.78 13.71 8.05
C GLY A 336 10.56 13.47 9.56
N THR A 337 10.91 12.28 10.04
CA THR A 337 10.92 12.00 11.48
C THR A 337 11.94 12.89 12.20
N THR A 338 11.50 13.65 13.20
CA THR A 338 12.38 14.55 13.95
C THR A 338 12.74 13.97 15.31
N VAL A 339 14.04 13.92 15.59
CA VAL A 339 14.61 13.51 16.87
C VAL A 339 15.11 14.74 17.59
N THR A 340 14.44 15.12 18.68
CA THR A 340 14.80 16.25 19.52
C THR A 340 15.43 15.77 20.81
N TRP A 341 16.65 16.24 21.09
CA TRP A 341 17.38 15.84 22.30
C TRP A 341 17.95 17.04 23.02
N ARG A 342 18.19 16.91 24.31
CA ARG A 342 18.82 17.93 25.15
C ARG A 342 19.92 17.30 26.00
N SER A 343 21.05 17.97 26.05
CA SER A 343 22.22 17.51 26.81
C SER A 343 22.58 18.45 27.96
N SER A 344 23.07 17.89 29.06
CA SER A 344 23.77 18.58 30.14
C SER A 344 25.29 18.43 30.06
N SER A 345 25.80 17.88 28.96
CA SER A 345 27.24 17.66 28.79
C SER A 345 28.01 18.98 28.80
N PRO A 346 29.13 19.07 29.54
CA PRO A 346 30.02 20.24 29.46
C PRO A 346 30.75 20.34 28.10
N ASN A 347 30.78 19.26 27.35
CA ASN A 347 31.35 19.21 26.02
C ASN A 347 30.27 19.41 24.96
N PHE A 348 30.50 20.29 24.02
CA PHE A 348 29.60 20.48 22.91
C PHE A 348 29.62 19.24 21.97
N VAL A 349 28.45 18.69 21.68
CA VAL A 349 28.28 17.62 20.68
C VAL A 349 27.35 18.12 19.59
N SER A 350 27.87 18.28 18.38
CA SER A 350 27.07 18.82 17.29
C SER A 350 25.96 17.85 16.84
N ALA A 351 24.83 18.41 16.40
CA ALA A 351 23.72 17.60 15.82
C ALA A 351 24.19 16.74 14.64
N ALA A 352 25.19 17.20 13.86
CA ALA A 352 25.77 16.44 12.76
C ALA A 352 26.53 15.19 13.26
N ALA A 353 27.24 15.29 14.39
CA ALA A 353 27.92 14.10 14.98
C ALA A 353 26.91 13.10 15.53
N VAL A 354 25.84 13.60 16.16
CA VAL A 354 24.73 12.74 16.61
C VAL A 354 24.04 12.07 15.41
N ALA A 355 23.73 12.80 14.36
CA ALA A 355 23.11 12.28 13.16
C ALA A 355 23.93 11.15 12.50
N GLN A 356 25.25 11.32 12.42
CA GLN A 356 26.15 10.35 11.82
C GLN A 356 26.17 9.00 12.58
N LEU A 357 25.97 9.04 13.89
CA LEU A 357 25.96 7.84 14.74
C LEU A 357 24.56 7.26 14.90
N ALA A 358 23.58 8.10 15.19
CA ALA A 358 22.21 7.67 15.49
C ALA A 358 21.39 7.36 14.22
N GLY A 359 21.65 8.04 13.11
CA GLY A 359 20.92 7.81 11.86
C GLY A 359 20.93 6.36 11.39
N PRO A 360 22.13 5.73 11.21
CA PRO A 360 22.23 4.32 10.83
C PRO A 360 21.59 3.38 11.84
N ALA A 361 21.71 3.66 13.15
CA ALA A 361 21.15 2.81 14.20
C ALA A 361 19.63 2.85 14.20
N LEU A 362 19.02 4.04 14.06
CA LEU A 362 17.57 4.20 13.96
C LEU A 362 17.02 3.60 12.68
N ALA A 363 17.69 3.78 11.54
CA ALA A 363 17.33 3.13 10.29
C ALA A 363 17.38 1.60 10.41
N THR A 364 18.41 1.08 11.06
CA THR A 364 18.56 -0.38 11.32
C THR A 364 17.41 -0.90 12.19
N TYR A 365 17.07 -0.18 13.27
CA TYR A 365 15.94 -0.54 14.13
C TYR A 365 14.63 -0.58 13.34
N VAL A 366 14.30 0.48 12.61
CA VAL A 366 13.06 0.57 11.82
C VAL A 366 12.99 -0.54 10.78
N ASN A 367 14.10 -0.78 10.08
CA ASN A 367 14.18 -1.82 9.05
C ASN A 367 14.22 -3.25 9.63
N ALA A 368 14.28 -3.43 10.95
CA ALA A 368 14.16 -4.72 11.62
C ALA A 368 12.73 -5.02 12.09
N ILE A 369 11.83 -4.03 12.11
CA ILE A 369 10.43 -4.23 12.52
C ILE A 369 9.74 -5.21 11.57
N LEU A 370 9.03 -6.18 12.12
CA LEU A 370 8.30 -7.17 11.34
C LEU A 370 7.06 -6.53 10.68
N VAL A 371 6.61 -7.12 9.59
CA VAL A 371 5.40 -6.66 8.89
C VAL A 371 4.19 -6.69 9.83
N GLY A 372 3.49 -5.56 9.90
CA GLY A 372 2.31 -5.37 10.76
C GLY A 372 2.60 -5.05 12.22
N ASP A 373 3.86 -5.09 12.65
CA ASP A 373 4.23 -4.69 14.01
C ASP A 373 4.37 -3.16 14.12
N PRO A 374 4.02 -2.57 15.27
CA PRO A 374 4.12 -1.13 15.48
C PRO A 374 5.56 -0.68 15.78
N ILE A 375 5.80 0.62 15.59
CA ILE A 375 7.02 1.25 16.08
C ILE A 375 6.93 1.42 17.61
N ASN A 376 7.94 0.94 18.34
CA ASN A 376 8.10 1.17 19.76
C ASN A 376 9.13 2.29 19.99
N ILE A 377 8.66 3.47 20.40
CA ILE A 377 9.52 4.64 20.65
C ILE A 377 10.57 4.34 21.74
N MET A 378 10.25 3.54 22.76
CA MET A 378 11.22 3.18 23.80
C MET A 378 12.41 2.40 23.22
N GLN A 379 12.17 1.52 22.26
CA GLN A 379 13.25 0.81 21.59
C GLN A 379 14.04 1.73 20.64
N MET A 380 13.38 2.74 20.06
CA MET A 380 14.09 3.78 19.30
C MET A 380 14.96 4.64 20.21
N GLU A 381 14.46 4.98 21.41
CA GLU A 381 15.22 5.70 22.45
C GLU A 381 16.47 4.89 22.85
N ASP A 382 16.34 3.59 23.09
CA ASP A 382 17.46 2.70 23.41
C ASP A 382 18.47 2.65 22.26
N ALA A 383 18.02 2.44 21.02
CA ALA A 383 18.89 2.41 19.85
C ALA A 383 19.65 3.72 19.63
N PHE A 384 18.98 4.86 19.88
CA PHE A 384 19.59 6.17 19.82
C PHE A 384 20.69 6.32 20.90
N LEU A 385 20.36 6.05 22.16
CA LEU A 385 21.26 6.20 23.30
C LEU A 385 22.50 5.32 23.18
N ASP A 386 22.32 4.07 22.74
CA ASP A 386 23.42 3.14 22.51
C ASP A 386 24.36 3.63 21.40
N ALA A 387 23.79 4.18 20.32
CA ALA A 387 24.58 4.67 19.19
C ALA A 387 25.41 5.90 19.53
N ILE A 388 24.88 6.84 20.32
CA ILE A 388 25.57 8.09 20.67
C ILE A 388 26.49 7.96 21.90
N ALA A 389 26.39 6.88 22.66
CA ALA A 389 27.15 6.66 23.89
C ALA A 389 28.67 6.99 23.79
N PRO A 390 29.37 6.72 22.66
CA PRO A 390 30.78 7.04 22.51
C PRO A 390 31.09 8.56 22.56
N VAL A 391 30.15 9.42 22.14
CA VAL A 391 30.34 10.88 22.07
C VAL A 391 29.51 11.63 23.10
N LEU A 392 28.35 11.07 23.48
CA LEU A 392 27.47 11.63 24.49
C LEU A 392 26.92 10.49 25.37
N PRO A 393 27.57 10.21 26.53
CA PRO A 393 27.09 9.20 27.45
C PRO A 393 25.63 9.45 27.88
N PRO A 394 24.80 8.38 27.98
CA PRO A 394 23.35 8.50 28.27
C PRO A 394 23.01 9.30 29.53
N ASN A 395 23.88 9.28 30.56
CA ASN A 395 23.68 10.05 31.80
C ASN A 395 23.73 11.58 31.62
N TYR A 396 24.18 12.07 30.48
CA TYR A 396 24.14 13.51 30.12
C TYR A 396 22.94 13.88 29.25
N VAL A 397 22.16 12.91 28.76
CA VAL A 397 20.94 13.18 28.00
C VAL A 397 19.81 13.49 28.96
N MET A 398 19.31 14.73 28.90
CA MET A 398 18.25 15.21 29.80
C MET A 398 16.85 14.94 29.27
N SER A 399 16.67 15.04 27.98
CA SER A 399 15.40 14.70 27.31
C SER A 399 15.68 14.16 25.91
N LEU A 400 14.78 13.31 25.44
CA LEU A 400 14.79 12.72 24.11
C LEU A 400 13.33 12.54 23.66
N ASP A 401 12.98 13.14 22.55
CA ASP A 401 11.67 13.09 21.95
C ASP A 401 11.72 12.74 20.49
N PHE A 402 10.78 11.90 20.04
CA PHE A 402 10.60 11.48 18.66
C PHE A 402 9.26 11.98 18.11
N ALA A 403 9.30 12.88 17.17
CA ALA A 403 8.14 13.24 16.36
C ALA A 403 8.13 12.34 15.10
N ILE A 404 7.40 11.23 15.18
CA ILE A 404 7.33 10.24 14.09
C ILE A 404 6.48 10.77 12.95
N SER A 405 6.99 10.62 11.74
CA SER A 405 6.28 10.94 10.51
C SER A 405 6.28 9.71 9.59
N ILE A 406 5.10 9.22 9.24
CA ILE A 406 4.91 8.09 8.33
C ILE A 406 4.45 8.65 6.97
N ASN A 407 5.21 8.39 5.92
CA ASN A 407 4.97 8.90 4.56
C ASN A 407 4.77 10.42 4.51
N GLY A 408 5.51 11.14 5.35
CA GLY A 408 5.42 12.61 5.44
C GLY A 408 4.27 13.14 6.31
N VAL A 409 3.47 12.25 6.93
CA VAL A 409 2.37 12.64 7.81
C VAL A 409 2.76 12.39 9.27
N GLY A 410 2.74 13.44 10.10
CA GLY A 410 3.02 13.33 11.53
C GLY A 410 2.03 12.39 12.22
N THR A 411 2.55 11.35 12.86
CA THR A 411 1.75 10.29 13.50
C THR A 411 2.05 10.22 14.98
N ALA A 412 1.05 10.52 15.81
CA ALA A 412 1.20 10.47 17.27
C ALA A 412 1.12 9.04 17.80
N PRO A 413 1.81 8.74 18.92
CA PRO A 413 1.65 7.47 19.60
C PRO A 413 0.21 7.27 20.09
N VAL A 414 -0.21 6.02 20.22
CA VAL A 414 -1.48 5.66 20.86
C VAL A 414 -1.52 6.28 22.26
N THR A 415 -2.62 6.95 22.59
CA THR A 415 -2.77 7.70 23.85
C THR A 415 -2.39 6.87 25.08
N GLY A 416 -1.46 7.39 25.88
CA GLY A 416 -0.95 6.73 27.08
C GLY A 416 0.10 5.64 26.81
N THR A 417 0.59 5.51 25.59
CA THR A 417 1.64 4.57 25.22
C THR A 417 2.79 5.24 24.46
N LYS A 418 3.87 4.51 24.24
CA LYS A 418 5.00 4.88 23.36
C LYS A 418 4.96 4.06 22.05
N ILE A 419 3.77 3.65 21.62
CA ILE A 419 3.56 2.81 20.45
C ILE A 419 2.94 3.63 19.32
N VAL A 420 3.57 3.62 18.15
CA VAL A 420 3.03 4.23 16.93
C VAL A 420 2.60 3.12 15.99
N ASN A 421 1.31 3.05 15.73
CA ASN A 421 0.74 2.07 14.81
C ASN A 421 0.86 2.57 13.37
N GLY A 422 1.23 1.67 12.49
CA GLY A 422 1.08 1.83 11.05
C GLY A 422 -0.10 1.03 10.50
N ASP A 423 -0.09 0.82 9.21
CA ASP A 423 -1.00 -0.11 8.55
C ASP A 423 -0.66 -1.55 8.96
N PRO A 424 -1.63 -2.35 9.44
CA PRO A 424 -1.39 -3.68 10.00
C PRO A 424 -0.92 -4.74 9.00
N GLN A 425 -0.82 -4.39 7.72
CA GLN A 425 -0.36 -5.28 6.65
C GLN A 425 0.81 -4.67 5.87
N SER A 426 1.39 -3.58 6.36
CA SER A 426 2.54 -2.89 5.78
C SER A 426 3.80 -3.13 6.59
N TYR A 427 4.92 -2.65 6.08
CA TYR A 427 6.18 -2.65 6.81
C TYR A 427 6.78 -1.26 6.85
N PHE A 428 7.55 -0.99 7.90
CA PHE A 428 8.29 0.25 8.01
C PHE A 428 9.62 0.18 7.29
N PHE A 429 10.00 1.32 6.71
CA PHE A 429 11.30 1.51 6.08
C PHE A 429 11.85 2.88 6.44
N ALA A 430 13.14 2.97 6.66
CA ALA A 430 13.84 4.23 6.88
C ALA A 430 15.26 4.16 6.31
N THR A 431 15.72 5.29 5.84
CA THR A 431 17.14 5.59 5.57
C THR A 431 17.64 6.60 6.60
N GLU A 432 18.94 6.81 6.65
CA GLU A 432 19.53 7.82 7.53
C GLU A 432 19.01 9.24 7.23
N ALA A 433 18.68 9.52 5.96
CA ALA A 433 18.19 10.81 5.50
C ALA A 433 16.74 11.11 5.95
N ASP A 434 16.01 10.12 6.41
CA ASP A 434 14.62 10.29 6.87
C ASP A 434 14.53 10.89 8.28
N PHE A 435 15.67 10.97 9.00
CA PHE A 435 15.75 11.51 10.35
C PHE A 435 16.37 12.90 10.37
N THR A 436 15.69 13.81 11.02
CA THR A 436 16.21 15.16 11.32
C THR A 436 16.57 15.26 12.80
N PHE A 437 17.79 15.63 13.12
CA PHE A 437 18.30 15.72 14.48
C PHE A 437 18.38 17.17 14.93
N VAL A 438 17.75 17.49 16.06
CA VAL A 438 17.67 18.85 16.63
C VAL A 438 18.07 18.83 18.10
N GLU A 439 19.08 19.63 18.48
CA GLU A 439 19.38 19.85 19.89
C GLU A 439 18.46 20.95 20.43
N ALA A 440 17.70 20.63 21.48
CA ALA A 440 16.89 21.62 22.19
C ALA A 440 17.78 22.45 23.14
N LEU A 441 17.59 23.76 23.11
CA LEU A 441 18.33 24.72 23.95
C LEU A 441 17.86 24.66 25.40
#